data_3d638923df56e4e227e969a4e88a085d
#
_entry.id   3d638923df56e4e227e969a4e88a085d
#
_cell.length_a   1.000
_cell.length_b   1.000
_cell.length_c   1.000
_cell.angle_alpha   90.00
_cell.angle_beta   90.00
_cell.angle_gamma   90.00
#
_symmetry.space_group_name_H-M   'P 1'
#
loop_
_entity.id
_entity.type
_entity.pdbx_description
1 polymer ?
#
loop_
_entity_poly.entity_id
_entity_poly.type
_entity_poly.pdbx_seq_one_letter_code
_entity_poly.pdbx_strand_id
1 'polypeptide(L)'
;MDKLKVLVVDDEERMRKLISDFLKIKGYETVEAGDGEEAIDVFFADKEIALIILDVMMPKMDGWEVLKTVREHSKVPVIMLTARTEETDELKGFEYGADEYISKPFSPKILVARVEAILRRSGVSQDEVVRIGGIEVDKSAHSVKIDGKEIELSFKEYELLLYFIENKGIALSREKILNNVWNYDYFGDARTIDTHVKKLRAKMG
;
A
#
# COMPACT_ATOMS: atom_id res chain seq x y z
N MET A 1 1.35 -22.90 2.83
CA MET A 1 1.31 -21.48 2.39
C MET A 1 1.94 -20.67 3.48
N ASP A 2 3.06 -20.06 3.20
CA ASP A 2 3.74 -19.23 4.18
C ASP A 2 2.91 -17.96 4.38
N LYS A 3 2.66 -17.63 5.64
CA LYS A 3 1.87 -16.45 6.00
C LYS A 3 2.72 -15.20 5.78
N LEU A 4 2.13 -14.17 5.16
CA LEU A 4 2.81 -12.90 5.03
C LEU A 4 3.05 -12.28 6.41
N LYS A 5 4.27 -11.80 6.63
CA LYS A 5 4.73 -11.27 7.91
C LYS A 5 4.69 -9.74 7.91
N VAL A 6 4.07 -9.17 8.90
CA VAL A 6 3.94 -7.71 9.10
C VAL A 6 4.69 -7.29 10.35
N LEU A 7 5.60 -6.33 10.24
CA LEU A 7 6.27 -5.71 11.37
C LEU A 7 5.41 -4.56 11.90
N VAL A 8 5.05 -4.61 13.18
CA VAL A 8 4.24 -3.60 13.88
C VAL A 8 5.12 -2.84 14.86
N VAL A 9 5.30 -1.55 14.61
CA VAL A 9 6.20 -0.68 15.39
C VAL A 9 5.41 0.47 16.02
N ASP A 10 5.33 0.48 17.33
CA ASP A 10 4.67 1.52 18.13
C ASP A 10 5.22 1.42 19.57
N ASP A 11 5.47 2.52 20.26
CA ASP A 11 5.98 2.49 21.62
C ASP A 11 4.90 2.06 22.64
N GLU A 12 3.63 2.17 22.28
CA GLU A 12 2.51 1.72 23.11
C GLU A 12 2.19 0.23 22.88
N GLU A 13 2.52 -0.62 23.87
CA GLU A 13 2.32 -2.08 23.82
C GLU A 13 0.86 -2.46 23.50
N ARG A 14 -0.10 -1.73 24.06
CA ARG A 14 -1.53 -1.98 23.81
C ARG A 14 -1.90 -1.77 22.35
N MET A 15 -1.31 -0.76 21.70
CA MET A 15 -1.54 -0.46 20.30
C MET A 15 -0.93 -1.56 19.42
N ARG A 16 0.32 -1.98 19.69
CA ARG A 16 0.95 -3.09 18.98
C ARG A 16 0.11 -4.35 19.05
N LYS A 17 -0.34 -4.71 20.26
CA LYS A 17 -1.16 -5.90 20.48
C LYS A 17 -2.49 -5.82 19.74
N LEU A 18 -3.17 -4.68 19.81
CA LEU A 18 -4.44 -4.46 19.10
C LEU A 18 -4.27 -4.66 17.59
N ILE A 19 -3.29 -4.04 16.98
CA ILE A 19 -3.00 -4.15 15.55
C ILE A 19 -2.65 -5.60 15.20
N SER A 20 -1.75 -6.22 15.97
CA SER A 20 -1.32 -7.60 15.76
C SER A 20 -2.48 -8.60 15.84
N ASP A 21 -3.38 -8.44 16.79
CA ASP A 21 -4.54 -9.33 16.94
C ASP A 21 -5.47 -9.25 15.71
N PHE A 22 -5.75 -8.04 15.22
CA PHE A 22 -6.57 -7.87 14.01
C PHE A 22 -5.90 -8.45 12.76
N LEU A 23 -4.58 -8.29 12.62
CA LEU A 23 -3.82 -8.87 11.51
C LEU A 23 -3.80 -10.40 11.56
N LYS A 24 -3.61 -10.98 12.75
CA LYS A 24 -3.63 -12.44 12.96
C LYS A 24 -4.98 -13.06 12.61
N ILE A 25 -6.10 -12.39 12.95
CA ILE A 25 -7.45 -12.82 12.55
C ILE A 25 -7.57 -12.93 11.02
N LYS A 26 -6.86 -12.07 10.28
CA LYS A 26 -6.82 -12.07 8.80
C LYS A 26 -5.80 -13.04 8.21
N GLY A 27 -5.09 -13.77 9.04
CA GLY A 27 -4.13 -14.78 8.61
C GLY A 27 -2.70 -14.30 8.40
N TYR A 28 -2.38 -13.05 8.77
CA TYR A 28 -1.02 -12.54 8.74
C TYR A 28 -0.22 -13.03 9.96
N GLU A 29 1.09 -13.16 9.78
CA GLU A 29 2.02 -13.27 10.89
C GLU A 29 2.49 -11.87 11.30
N THR A 30 2.72 -11.64 12.59
CA THR A 30 3.16 -10.34 13.08
C THR A 30 4.41 -10.46 13.94
N VAL A 31 5.32 -9.52 13.73
CA VAL A 31 6.47 -9.28 14.59
C VAL A 31 6.31 -7.87 15.16
N GLU A 32 6.66 -7.66 16.41
CA GLU A 32 6.47 -6.39 17.11
C GLU A 32 7.82 -5.77 17.46
N ALA A 33 7.87 -4.44 17.45
CA ALA A 33 8.99 -3.65 17.96
C ALA A 33 8.46 -2.45 18.75
N GLY A 34 9.06 -2.16 19.89
CA GLY A 34 8.61 -1.11 20.82
C GLY A 34 9.30 0.24 20.63
N ASP A 35 10.33 0.31 19.79
CA ASP A 35 10.99 1.56 19.42
C ASP A 35 11.67 1.44 18.05
N GLY A 36 12.23 2.56 17.56
CA GLY A 36 12.82 2.61 16.23
C GLY A 36 14.10 1.80 16.10
N GLU A 37 14.91 1.71 17.12
CA GLU A 37 16.16 0.90 17.12
C GLU A 37 15.82 -0.59 17.02
N GLU A 38 14.89 -1.06 17.86
CA GLU A 38 14.40 -2.44 17.81
C GLU A 38 13.77 -2.76 16.45
N ALA A 39 13.01 -1.82 15.89
CA ALA A 39 12.40 -1.99 14.56
C ALA A 39 13.45 -2.22 13.47
N ILE A 40 14.53 -1.47 13.47
CA ILE A 40 15.64 -1.62 12.53
C ILE A 40 16.33 -2.97 12.73
N ASP A 41 16.63 -3.37 13.95
CA ASP A 41 17.26 -4.65 14.25
C ASP A 41 16.40 -5.82 13.78
N VAL A 42 15.11 -5.80 14.08
CA VAL A 42 14.15 -6.82 13.66
C VAL A 42 14.04 -6.87 12.13
N PHE A 43 13.93 -5.71 11.47
CA PHE A 43 13.79 -5.62 10.02
C PHE A 43 15.01 -6.19 9.28
N PHE A 44 16.22 -5.91 9.74
CA PHE A 44 17.41 -6.42 9.09
C PHE A 44 17.68 -7.90 9.40
N ALA A 45 17.24 -8.38 10.57
CA ALA A 45 17.36 -9.79 10.95
C ALA A 45 16.36 -10.69 10.20
N ASP A 46 15.15 -10.20 9.92
CA ASP A 46 14.07 -10.97 9.28
C ASP A 46 13.77 -10.45 7.87
N LYS A 47 14.21 -11.20 6.86
CA LYS A 47 14.02 -10.87 5.43
C LYS A 47 12.64 -11.23 4.88
N GLU A 48 11.79 -11.87 5.68
CA GLU A 48 10.44 -12.28 5.28
C GLU A 48 9.38 -11.20 5.60
N ILE A 49 9.78 -10.08 6.19
CA ILE A 49 8.87 -8.96 6.46
C ILE A 49 8.37 -8.39 5.14
N ALA A 50 7.07 -8.51 4.92
CA ALA A 50 6.37 -8.10 3.70
C ALA A 50 5.78 -6.68 3.78
N LEU A 51 5.60 -6.13 4.99
CA LEU A 51 5.07 -4.80 5.23
C LEU A 51 5.44 -4.32 6.63
N ILE A 52 5.64 -3.01 6.79
CA ILE A 52 5.88 -2.36 8.09
C ILE A 52 4.73 -1.40 8.39
N ILE A 53 4.16 -1.50 9.60
CA ILE A 53 3.29 -0.49 10.20
C ILE A 53 4.11 0.25 11.23
N LEU A 54 4.25 1.56 11.10
CA LEU A 54 5.25 2.34 11.79
C LEU A 54 4.65 3.62 12.38
N ASP A 55 4.68 3.72 13.72
CA ASP A 55 4.33 4.97 14.40
C ASP A 55 5.39 6.05 14.14
N VAL A 56 4.94 7.26 13.90
CA VAL A 56 5.82 8.44 13.72
C VAL A 56 6.43 8.86 15.05
N MET A 57 5.61 8.94 16.10
CA MET A 57 5.98 9.51 17.39
C MET A 57 6.48 8.45 18.35
N MET A 58 7.78 8.16 18.31
CA MET A 58 8.42 7.21 19.22
C MET A 58 9.65 7.83 19.89
N PRO A 59 9.99 7.39 21.13
CA PRO A 59 11.21 7.82 21.79
C PRO A 59 12.46 7.25 21.10
N LYS A 60 13.63 7.86 21.35
CA LYS A 60 14.96 7.53 20.82
C LYS A 60 15.08 7.80 19.31
N MET A 61 14.49 6.94 18.48
CA MET A 61 14.47 7.05 17.02
C MET A 61 13.02 7.15 16.57
N ASP A 62 12.66 8.24 15.91
CA ASP A 62 11.29 8.44 15.41
C ASP A 62 11.00 7.62 14.14
N GLY A 63 9.73 7.55 13.77
CA GLY A 63 9.31 6.78 12.60
C GLY A 63 9.87 7.29 11.28
N TRP A 64 10.20 8.57 11.16
CA TRP A 64 10.81 9.14 9.97
C TRP A 64 12.24 8.65 9.76
N GLU A 65 13.01 8.57 10.85
CA GLU A 65 14.38 8.07 10.83
C GLU A 65 14.40 6.57 10.48
N VAL A 66 13.46 5.79 11.04
CA VAL A 66 13.28 4.37 10.69
C VAL A 66 12.95 4.22 9.20
N LEU A 67 11.96 4.98 8.69
CA LEU A 67 11.57 4.94 7.29
C LEU A 67 12.75 5.25 6.37
N LYS A 68 13.50 6.30 6.66
CA LYS A 68 14.69 6.68 5.89
C LYS A 68 15.71 5.54 5.84
N THR A 69 16.04 4.96 7.00
CA THR A 69 16.99 3.85 7.09
C THR A 69 16.52 2.62 6.31
N VAL A 70 15.23 2.29 6.39
CA VAL A 70 14.64 1.19 5.63
C VAL A 70 14.74 1.46 4.12
N ARG A 71 14.45 2.69 3.67
CA ARG A 71 14.46 3.06 2.25
C ARG A 71 15.85 3.05 1.61
N GLU A 72 16.91 3.23 2.38
CA GLU A 72 18.29 3.08 1.88
C GLU A 72 18.59 1.63 1.44
N HIS A 73 17.84 0.64 1.94
CA HIS A 73 18.13 -0.78 1.72
C HIS A 73 16.95 -1.58 1.13
N SER A 74 15.73 -1.06 1.16
CA SER A 74 14.54 -1.83 0.79
C SER A 74 13.40 -0.96 0.26
N LYS A 75 12.60 -1.58 -0.60
CA LYS A 75 11.31 -1.03 -1.09
C LYS A 75 10.11 -1.67 -0.40
N VAL A 76 10.32 -2.34 0.75
CA VAL A 76 9.22 -2.92 1.52
C VAL A 76 8.12 -1.87 1.78
N PRO A 77 6.85 -2.20 1.59
CA PRO A 77 5.76 -1.27 1.87
C PRO A 77 5.75 -0.80 3.32
N VAL A 78 5.54 0.49 3.54
CA VAL A 78 5.46 1.11 4.87
C VAL A 78 4.19 1.94 5.00
N ILE A 79 3.40 1.64 6.03
CA ILE A 79 2.26 2.44 6.48
C ILE A 79 2.69 3.24 7.71
N MET A 80 2.62 4.56 7.61
CA MET A 80 2.91 5.45 8.74
C MET A 80 1.64 5.69 9.56
N LEU A 81 1.75 5.56 10.88
CA LEU A 81 0.72 5.97 11.82
C LEU A 81 1.11 7.33 12.40
N THR A 82 0.25 8.32 12.29
CA THR A 82 0.56 9.69 12.72
C THR A 82 -0.55 10.27 13.59
N ALA A 83 -0.18 11.07 14.60
CA ALA A 83 -1.14 11.91 15.29
C ALA A 83 -1.54 13.07 14.37
N ARG A 84 -2.83 13.41 14.36
CA ARG A 84 -3.44 14.48 13.53
C ARG A 84 -2.90 15.87 13.88
N THR A 85 -1.67 16.21 13.57
CA THR A 85 -1.17 17.50 14.04
C THR A 85 -0.58 18.44 13.00
N GLU A 86 -0.16 17.99 11.82
CA GLU A 86 0.33 18.97 10.82
C GLU A 86 0.23 18.43 9.38
N GLU A 87 -0.36 19.21 8.47
CA GLU A 87 -0.28 19.02 7.02
C GLU A 87 1.17 18.91 6.51
N THR A 88 2.12 19.50 7.26
CA THR A 88 3.56 19.45 7.00
C THR A 88 4.15 18.04 7.16
N ASP A 89 3.57 17.18 8.00
CA ASP A 89 4.06 15.82 8.20
C ASP A 89 3.63 14.88 7.07
N GLU A 90 2.47 15.09 6.48
CA GLU A 90 2.04 14.34 5.29
C GLU A 90 2.91 14.66 4.08
N LEU A 91 3.26 15.93 3.87
CA LEU A 91 4.14 16.35 2.78
C LEU A 91 5.56 15.78 2.94
N LYS A 92 6.13 15.84 4.15
CA LYS A 92 7.42 15.22 4.44
C LYS A 92 7.41 13.71 4.19
N GLY A 93 6.32 13.07 4.52
CA GLY A 93 6.21 11.63 4.40
C GLY A 93 6.20 11.13 2.98
N PHE A 94 5.54 11.82 2.05
CA PHE A 94 5.62 11.50 0.63
C PHE A 94 7.04 11.71 0.09
N GLU A 95 7.78 12.70 0.57
CA GLU A 95 9.19 12.91 0.23
C GLU A 95 10.08 11.77 0.75
N TYR A 96 9.77 11.19 1.91
CA TYR A 96 10.52 10.07 2.49
C TYR A 96 10.12 8.69 1.95
N GLY A 97 9.08 8.61 1.11
CA GLY A 97 8.71 7.39 0.38
C GLY A 97 7.88 6.39 1.18
N ALA A 98 7.02 6.84 2.09
CA ALA A 98 5.97 5.99 2.67
C ALA A 98 4.89 5.68 1.63
N ASP A 99 4.26 4.51 1.77
CA ASP A 99 3.25 4.03 0.84
C ASP A 99 1.83 4.48 1.24
N GLU A 100 1.62 4.69 2.53
CA GLU A 100 0.32 5.12 3.09
C GLU A 100 0.50 5.84 4.43
N TYR A 101 -0.44 6.71 4.76
CA TYR A 101 -0.56 7.41 6.03
C TYR A 101 -1.93 7.18 6.65
N ILE A 102 -1.95 6.86 7.94
CA ILE A 102 -3.18 6.69 8.71
C ILE A 102 -3.12 7.54 9.96
N SER A 103 -4.06 8.47 10.09
CA SER A 103 -4.14 9.35 11.27
C SER A 103 -4.72 8.61 12.47
N LYS A 104 -4.10 8.78 13.63
CA LYS A 104 -4.66 8.37 14.93
C LYS A 104 -5.71 9.40 15.40
N PRO A 105 -6.85 9.00 15.97
CA PRO A 105 -7.32 7.63 16.18
C PRO A 105 -7.84 6.99 14.88
N PHE A 106 -7.58 5.71 14.68
CA PHE A 106 -8.03 4.96 13.50
C PHE A 106 -8.86 3.71 13.89
N SER A 107 -9.65 3.22 12.95
CA SER A 107 -10.29 1.92 13.08
C SER A 107 -9.31 0.80 12.71
N PRO A 108 -9.08 -0.20 13.58
CA PRO A 108 -8.24 -1.36 13.24
C PRO A 108 -8.70 -2.08 11.98
N LYS A 109 -10.01 -2.10 11.70
CA LYS A 109 -10.56 -2.67 10.46
C LYS A 109 -10.13 -1.91 9.22
N ILE A 110 -10.06 -0.57 9.29
CA ILE A 110 -9.59 0.28 8.19
C ILE A 110 -8.09 0.06 7.98
N LEU A 111 -7.30 0.01 9.06
CA LEU A 111 -5.87 -0.28 8.96
C LEU A 111 -5.62 -1.62 8.25
N VAL A 112 -6.32 -2.69 8.66
CA VAL A 112 -6.17 -4.01 8.03
C VAL A 112 -6.58 -3.99 6.56
N ALA A 113 -7.66 -3.28 6.21
CA ALA A 113 -8.06 -3.12 4.80
C ALA A 113 -6.97 -2.40 3.97
N ARG A 114 -6.27 -1.43 4.55
CA ARG A 114 -5.11 -0.77 3.90
C ARG A 114 -3.93 -1.72 3.74
N VAL A 115 -3.61 -2.51 4.76
CA VAL A 115 -2.59 -3.57 4.70
C VAL A 115 -2.89 -4.54 3.56
N GLU A 116 -4.12 -5.08 3.50
CA GLU A 116 -4.56 -5.98 2.43
C GLU A 116 -4.41 -5.33 1.04
N ALA A 117 -4.81 -4.06 0.90
CA ALA A 117 -4.71 -3.34 -0.36
C ALA A 117 -3.25 -3.14 -0.80
N ILE A 118 -2.36 -2.76 0.13
CA ILE A 118 -0.94 -2.53 -0.18
C ILE A 118 -0.25 -3.85 -0.51
N LEU A 119 -0.44 -4.91 0.28
CA LEU A 119 0.16 -6.21 0.01
C LEU A 119 -0.30 -6.81 -1.32
N ARG A 120 -1.56 -6.61 -1.69
CA ARG A 120 -2.06 -6.98 -3.01
C ARG A 120 -1.37 -6.21 -4.13
N ARG A 121 -1.09 -4.92 -3.93
CA ARG A 121 -0.40 -4.05 -4.91
C ARG A 121 1.09 -4.38 -5.02
N SER A 122 1.74 -4.75 -3.91
CA SER A 122 3.18 -5.03 -3.89
C SER A 122 3.58 -6.40 -4.46
N GLY A 123 2.62 -7.15 -5.02
CA GLY A 123 2.91 -8.43 -5.71
C GLY A 123 3.25 -9.60 -4.78
N VAL A 124 3.07 -9.45 -3.47
CA VAL A 124 3.36 -10.52 -2.49
C VAL A 124 2.26 -11.59 -2.45
N SER A 125 1.18 -11.45 -3.22
CA SER A 125 0.14 -12.48 -3.40
C SER A 125 0.43 -13.32 -4.63
N GLN A 126 0.31 -14.65 -4.49
CA GLN A 126 0.77 -15.69 -5.41
C GLN A 126 0.08 -15.82 -6.80
N ASP A 127 -0.74 -14.86 -7.23
CA ASP A 127 -1.28 -14.82 -8.60
C ASP A 127 -0.72 -13.60 -9.34
N GLU A 128 0.55 -13.70 -9.71
CA GLU A 128 1.34 -12.55 -10.15
C GLU A 128 1.03 -12.08 -11.58
N VAL A 129 0.54 -12.96 -12.45
CA VAL A 129 0.24 -12.61 -13.85
C VAL A 129 -1.22 -12.84 -14.18
N VAL A 130 -1.95 -11.73 -14.35
CA VAL A 130 -3.33 -11.78 -14.85
C VAL A 130 -3.33 -11.71 -16.36
N ARG A 131 -3.99 -12.70 -17.02
CA ARG A 131 -4.16 -12.71 -18.47
C ARG A 131 -5.62 -12.62 -18.84
N ILE A 132 -5.97 -11.58 -19.61
CA ILE A 132 -7.33 -11.37 -20.13
C ILE A 132 -7.25 -10.95 -21.58
N GLY A 133 -7.71 -11.81 -22.49
CA GLY A 133 -7.52 -11.58 -23.93
C GLY A 133 -6.03 -11.48 -24.25
N GLY A 134 -5.62 -10.47 -25.00
CA GLY A 134 -4.21 -10.18 -25.29
C GLY A 134 -3.46 -9.39 -24.20
N ILE A 135 -4.12 -9.08 -23.08
CA ILE A 135 -3.52 -8.28 -21.99
C ILE A 135 -2.90 -9.22 -20.97
N GLU A 136 -1.63 -9.00 -20.67
CA GLU A 136 -0.91 -9.61 -19.53
C GLU A 136 -0.53 -8.50 -18.54
N VAL A 137 -0.94 -8.64 -17.30
CA VAL A 137 -0.57 -7.74 -16.21
C VAL A 137 0.25 -8.51 -15.20
N ASP A 138 1.52 -8.18 -15.10
CA ASP A 138 2.40 -8.69 -14.04
C ASP A 138 2.28 -7.74 -12.84
N LYS A 139 1.63 -8.24 -11.77
CA LYS A 139 1.39 -7.44 -10.57
C LYS A 139 2.67 -7.22 -9.75
N SER A 140 3.62 -8.14 -9.83
CA SER A 140 4.89 -8.07 -9.10
C SER A 140 5.84 -7.06 -9.75
N ALA A 141 5.94 -7.10 -11.08
CA ALA A 141 6.78 -6.20 -11.85
C ALA A 141 6.10 -4.84 -12.15
N HIS A 142 4.80 -4.66 -11.81
CA HIS A 142 3.99 -3.51 -12.22
C HIS A 142 4.06 -3.25 -13.73
N SER A 143 4.15 -4.31 -14.52
CA SER A 143 4.26 -4.22 -15.97
C SER A 143 3.01 -4.73 -16.67
N VAL A 144 2.73 -4.14 -17.81
CA VAL A 144 1.59 -4.52 -18.65
C VAL A 144 2.07 -4.78 -20.07
N LYS A 145 1.63 -5.91 -20.63
CA LYS A 145 1.89 -6.27 -22.03
C LYS A 145 0.56 -6.44 -22.77
N ILE A 146 0.52 -5.99 -24.01
CA ILE A 146 -0.59 -6.24 -24.94
C ILE A 146 -0.02 -6.95 -26.16
N ASP A 147 -0.53 -8.14 -26.43
CA ASP A 147 -0.07 -9.02 -27.51
C ASP A 147 1.48 -9.20 -27.48
N GLY A 148 2.04 -9.35 -26.28
CA GLY A 148 3.45 -9.56 -26.03
C GLY A 148 4.32 -8.28 -26.06
N LYS A 149 3.75 -7.11 -26.36
CA LYS A 149 4.45 -5.83 -26.33
C LYS A 149 4.20 -5.11 -25.01
N GLU A 150 5.27 -4.72 -24.34
CA GLU A 150 5.19 -3.94 -23.11
C GLU A 150 4.67 -2.53 -23.41
N ILE A 151 3.72 -2.06 -22.61
CA ILE A 151 3.18 -0.71 -22.65
C ILE A 151 3.47 0.02 -21.35
N GLU A 152 3.85 1.29 -21.47
CA GLU A 152 4.15 2.13 -20.33
C GLU A 152 2.89 2.84 -19.84
N LEU A 153 2.44 2.48 -18.63
CA LEU A 153 1.31 3.11 -17.95
C LEU A 153 1.80 3.98 -16.80
N SER A 154 1.15 5.13 -16.59
CA SER A 154 1.31 5.85 -15.34
C SER A 154 0.71 5.04 -14.19
N PHE A 155 1.13 5.33 -12.95
CA PHE A 155 0.62 4.63 -11.76
C PHE A 155 -0.92 4.60 -11.72
N LYS A 156 -1.58 5.73 -12.00
CA LYS A 156 -3.04 5.80 -12.00
C LYS A 156 -3.71 5.09 -13.18
N GLU A 157 -3.08 5.05 -14.34
CA GLU A 157 -3.55 4.25 -15.48
C GLU A 157 -3.45 2.76 -15.18
N TYR A 158 -2.37 2.34 -14.50
CA TYR A 158 -2.19 0.96 -14.05
C TYR A 158 -3.23 0.54 -13.01
N GLU A 159 -3.46 1.35 -11.97
CA GLU A 159 -4.49 1.10 -10.96
C GLU A 159 -5.89 1.03 -11.57
N LEU A 160 -6.19 1.92 -12.52
CA LEU A 160 -7.46 1.94 -13.23
C LEU A 160 -7.66 0.66 -14.06
N LEU A 161 -6.61 0.21 -14.75
CA LEU A 161 -6.63 -1.03 -15.52
C LEU A 161 -6.90 -2.24 -14.61
N LEU A 162 -6.18 -2.35 -13.48
CA LEU A 162 -6.39 -3.43 -12.52
C LEU A 162 -7.83 -3.43 -11.98
N TYR A 163 -8.35 -2.26 -11.63
CA TYR A 163 -9.71 -2.13 -11.13
C TYR A 163 -10.76 -2.59 -12.18
N PHE A 164 -10.55 -2.29 -13.46
CA PHE A 164 -11.42 -2.78 -14.53
C PHE A 164 -11.32 -4.30 -14.73
N ILE A 165 -10.13 -4.85 -14.63
CA ILE A 165 -9.89 -6.30 -14.73
C ILE A 165 -10.62 -7.05 -13.60
N GLU A 166 -10.50 -6.56 -12.38
CA GLU A 166 -11.13 -7.16 -11.18
C GLU A 166 -12.66 -7.06 -11.22
N ASN A 167 -13.20 -6.06 -11.92
CA ASN A 167 -14.64 -5.83 -12.06
C ASN A 167 -15.16 -6.14 -13.49
N LYS A 168 -14.52 -7.07 -14.19
CA LYS A 168 -14.91 -7.46 -15.55
C LYS A 168 -16.39 -7.90 -15.59
N GLY A 169 -17.13 -7.31 -16.53
CA GLY A 169 -18.55 -7.62 -16.73
C GLY A 169 -19.50 -6.84 -15.80
N ILE A 170 -18.98 -5.96 -14.96
CA ILE A 170 -19.77 -5.11 -14.06
C ILE A 170 -19.78 -3.68 -14.59
N ALA A 171 -20.97 -3.07 -14.68
CA ALA A 171 -21.09 -1.64 -14.99
C ALA A 171 -20.63 -0.81 -13.78
N LEU A 172 -19.62 0.01 -13.97
CA LEU A 172 -19.04 0.85 -12.91
C LEU A 172 -19.45 2.31 -13.11
N SER A 173 -20.00 2.92 -12.05
CA SER A 173 -20.24 4.36 -12.05
C SER A 173 -18.92 5.13 -11.89
N ARG A 174 -18.88 6.40 -12.36
CA ARG A 174 -17.71 7.28 -12.13
C ARG A 174 -17.37 7.42 -10.66
N GLU A 175 -18.37 7.57 -9.81
CA GLU A 175 -18.20 7.66 -8.36
C GLU A 175 -17.54 6.40 -7.77
N LYS A 176 -17.99 5.21 -8.20
CA LYS A 176 -17.38 3.94 -7.80
C LYS A 176 -15.92 3.85 -8.21
N ILE A 177 -15.58 4.25 -9.43
CA ILE A 177 -14.20 4.26 -9.93
C ILE A 177 -13.37 5.26 -9.12
N LEU A 178 -13.89 6.47 -8.90
CA LEU A 178 -13.22 7.51 -8.14
C LEU A 178 -12.87 7.03 -6.73
N ASN A 179 -13.84 6.51 -6.01
CA ASN A 179 -13.68 6.06 -4.63
C ASN A 179 -12.72 4.88 -4.47
N ASN A 180 -12.57 4.02 -5.48
CA ASN A 180 -11.71 2.85 -5.41
C ASN A 180 -10.30 3.05 -5.98
N VAL A 181 -10.13 3.96 -6.93
CA VAL A 181 -8.83 4.21 -7.59
C VAL A 181 -8.16 5.49 -7.07
N TRP A 182 -8.94 6.50 -6.63
CA TRP A 182 -8.43 7.79 -6.13
C TRP A 182 -8.60 8.01 -4.63
N ASN A 183 -9.23 7.11 -3.90
CA ASN A 183 -9.66 7.20 -2.49
C ASN A 183 -10.83 8.17 -2.23
N TYR A 184 -11.51 7.95 -1.09
CA TYR A 184 -12.67 8.74 -0.65
C TYR A 184 -12.37 10.23 -0.40
N ASP A 185 -11.11 10.61 -0.22
CA ASP A 185 -10.67 11.98 0.07
C ASP A 185 -10.27 12.78 -1.18
N TYR A 186 -10.53 12.23 -2.38
CA TYR A 186 -10.26 12.97 -3.60
C TYR A 186 -11.34 14.02 -3.86
N PHE A 187 -11.02 15.29 -3.62
CA PHE A 187 -11.90 16.44 -3.84
C PHE A 187 -11.92 16.94 -5.30
N GLY A 188 -11.39 16.17 -6.25
CA GLY A 188 -11.35 16.53 -7.66
C GLY A 188 -12.64 16.20 -8.41
N ASP A 189 -12.79 16.81 -9.61
CA ASP A 189 -13.93 16.57 -10.50
C ASP A 189 -13.93 15.11 -11.01
N ALA A 190 -15.07 14.44 -10.94
CA ALA A 190 -15.28 13.09 -11.49
C ALA A 190 -14.95 12.98 -13.01
N ARG A 191 -14.89 14.10 -13.73
CA ARG A 191 -14.41 14.17 -15.13
C ARG A 191 -12.95 13.80 -15.29
N THR A 192 -12.16 13.85 -14.24
CA THR A 192 -10.77 13.38 -14.24
C THR A 192 -10.68 11.91 -14.66
N ILE A 193 -11.67 11.09 -14.31
CA ILE A 193 -11.76 9.69 -14.71
C ILE A 193 -11.85 9.55 -16.22
N ASP A 194 -12.70 10.34 -16.87
CA ASP A 194 -12.90 10.28 -18.33
C ASP A 194 -11.59 10.54 -19.08
N THR A 195 -10.77 11.46 -18.57
CA THR A 195 -9.44 11.75 -19.12
C THR A 195 -8.50 10.56 -18.98
N HIS A 196 -8.46 9.91 -17.80
CA HIS A 196 -7.61 8.73 -17.57
C HIS A 196 -8.08 7.52 -18.36
N VAL A 197 -9.38 7.29 -18.46
CA VAL A 197 -9.96 6.24 -19.31
C VAL A 197 -9.62 6.46 -20.79
N LYS A 198 -9.68 7.71 -21.26
CA LYS A 198 -9.31 8.05 -22.64
C LYS A 198 -7.82 7.78 -22.90
N LYS A 199 -6.94 8.18 -21.97
CA LYS A 199 -5.49 7.93 -22.08
C LYS A 199 -5.19 6.43 -22.04
N LEU A 200 -5.81 5.69 -21.10
CA LEU A 200 -5.64 4.25 -21.00
C LEU A 200 -6.08 3.55 -22.30
N ARG A 201 -7.26 3.89 -22.84
CA ARG A 201 -7.73 3.34 -24.12
C ARG A 201 -6.78 3.62 -25.27
N ALA A 202 -6.25 4.84 -25.36
CA ALA A 202 -5.30 5.20 -26.43
C ALA A 202 -3.99 4.40 -26.36
N LYS A 203 -3.57 3.98 -25.16
CA LYS A 203 -2.37 3.14 -24.98
C LYS A 203 -2.64 1.65 -25.19
N MET A 204 -3.87 1.24 -25.04
CA MET A 204 -4.28 -0.16 -25.20
C MET A 204 -4.69 -0.55 -26.62
N GLY A 205 -4.88 0.41 -27.51
CA GLY A 205 -5.26 0.21 -28.92
C GLY A 205 -6.77 0.31 -29.15
#